data_842c6aca7e821fdab512efd33fa2f952
#
_entry.id   842c6aca7e821fdab512efd33fa2f952
#
_cell.length_a   1.000
_cell.length_b   1.000
_cell.length_c   1.000
_cell.angle_alpha   90.00
_cell.angle_beta   90.00
_cell.angle_gamma   90.00
#
_symmetry.space_group_name_H-M   'P 1'
#
loop_
_entity.id
_entity.type
_entity.pdbx_description
1 polymer ?
#
loop_
_entity_poly.entity_id
_entity_poly.type
_entity_poly.pdbx_seq_one_letter_code
_entity_poly.pdbx_strand_id
1 'polypeptide(L)'
;VDGVAIGMFGPTELEWHANGTGRYNFKEICVGLYCETECVDTVLSIVDQCAAFQELSEDEKKYYRSIDINLNMEGPRARIWRDDGVYSKAYKSQGEADFKTGQEHYQETIDRRPLVAKHPVTGKEYFYPMFIYLYKAYYKDGTEIENFQEFYDKLYSVVTRSKFMFHHVFRKGDLLFMDQLLTSHRRSAVKNTERQLWRTAFDYSQTVNNYTPVVFT
;
A
#
# COMPACT_ATOMS: atom_id res chain seq x y z
N VAL A 1 -3.19 -14.66 -22.06
CA VAL A 1 -3.57 -15.86 -22.81
C VAL A 1 -4.50 -15.41 -23.93
N ASP A 2 -4.23 -15.78 -25.18
CA ASP A 2 -5.03 -15.45 -26.37
C ASP A 2 -5.30 -13.93 -26.56
N GLY A 3 -4.32 -13.09 -26.25
CA GLY A 3 -4.42 -11.62 -26.33
C GLY A 3 -5.25 -10.96 -25.22
N VAL A 4 -5.72 -11.73 -24.24
CA VAL A 4 -6.46 -11.20 -23.09
C VAL A 4 -5.50 -11.03 -21.91
N ALA A 5 -5.42 -9.80 -21.37
CA ALA A 5 -4.68 -9.54 -20.14
C ALA A 5 -5.35 -10.28 -18.97
N ILE A 6 -4.61 -11.22 -18.37
CA ILE A 6 -5.08 -12.03 -17.23
C ILE A 6 -4.61 -11.45 -15.88
N GLY A 7 -3.83 -10.38 -15.91
CA GLY A 7 -3.34 -9.69 -14.69
C GLY A 7 -4.48 -9.01 -13.92
N MET A 8 -4.29 -8.89 -12.60
CA MET A 8 -5.24 -8.22 -11.72
C MET A 8 -5.47 -6.77 -12.12
N PHE A 9 -4.41 -6.06 -12.51
CA PHE A 9 -4.44 -4.63 -12.80
C PHE A 9 -4.34 -4.33 -14.28
N GLY A 10 -5.11 -3.36 -14.75
CA GLY A 10 -5.04 -2.81 -16.09
C GLY A 10 -3.76 -1.97 -16.32
N PRO A 11 -3.64 -1.31 -17.49
CA PRO A 11 -2.43 -0.58 -17.87
C PRO A 11 -2.27 0.78 -17.20
N THR A 12 -3.28 1.29 -16.49
CA THR A 12 -3.26 2.59 -15.82
C THR A 12 -2.22 2.63 -14.68
N GLU A 13 -1.86 3.81 -14.24
CA GLU A 13 -0.98 4.02 -13.09
C GLU A 13 -1.59 3.41 -11.82
N LEU A 14 -0.77 2.83 -10.97
CA LEU A 14 -1.15 2.38 -9.64
C LEU A 14 -0.53 3.33 -8.60
N GLU A 15 -1.37 4.04 -7.87
CA GLU A 15 -0.94 4.98 -6.83
C GLU A 15 -0.30 4.25 -5.63
N TRP A 16 0.33 5.01 -4.72
CA TRP A 16 1.02 4.48 -3.54
C TRP A 16 0.13 3.57 -2.69
N HIS A 17 0.52 2.32 -2.60
CA HIS A 17 -0.17 1.29 -1.84
C HIS A 17 0.81 0.22 -1.33
N ALA A 18 0.34 -0.62 -0.44
CA ALA A 18 0.96 -1.88 -0.13
C ALA A 18 -0.08 -3.00 -0.30
N ASN A 19 0.35 -4.16 -0.78
CA ASN A 19 -0.58 -5.24 -1.11
C ASN A 19 -1.19 -5.85 0.16
N GLY A 20 -2.51 -5.96 0.21
CA GLY A 20 -3.22 -6.67 1.28
C GLY A 20 -3.27 -5.96 2.64
N THR A 21 -2.51 -4.90 2.86
CA THR A 21 -2.39 -4.21 4.16
C THR A 21 -3.64 -3.46 4.61
N GLY A 22 -4.62 -3.31 3.75
CA GLY A 22 -5.92 -2.78 4.11
C GLY A 22 -6.84 -3.79 4.82
N ARG A 23 -6.52 -5.08 4.83
CA ARG A 23 -7.35 -6.12 5.42
C ARG A 23 -7.10 -6.28 6.91
N TYR A 24 -8.16 -6.61 7.67
CA TYR A 24 -8.10 -6.77 9.12
C TYR A 24 -7.10 -7.85 9.59
N ASN A 25 -6.97 -8.95 8.84
CA ASN A 25 -6.08 -10.08 9.15
C ASN A 25 -4.92 -10.16 8.14
N PHE A 26 -4.17 -9.07 8.02
CA PHE A 26 -3.07 -9.02 7.09
C PHE A 26 -1.92 -9.95 7.48
N LYS A 27 -1.59 -10.89 6.60
CA LYS A 27 -0.50 -11.85 6.77
C LYS A 27 0.57 -11.79 5.70
N GLU A 28 0.34 -11.04 4.63
CA GLU A 28 1.28 -10.93 3.51
C GLU A 28 2.34 -9.85 3.79
N ILE A 29 3.21 -10.10 4.77
CA ILE A 29 4.18 -9.11 5.25
C ILE A 29 5.28 -8.84 4.22
N CYS A 30 5.62 -9.82 3.40
CA CYS A 30 6.62 -9.69 2.35
C CYS A 30 6.02 -10.09 0.99
N VAL A 31 6.32 -9.34 -0.03
CA VAL A 31 5.94 -9.63 -1.42
C VAL A 31 7.18 -9.77 -2.27
N GLY A 32 7.24 -10.86 -3.04
CA GLY A 32 8.19 -11.08 -4.12
C GLY A 32 7.56 -10.84 -5.48
N LEU A 33 8.27 -10.16 -6.36
CA LEU A 33 7.90 -9.95 -7.77
C LEU A 33 9.02 -10.48 -8.65
N TYR A 34 8.70 -11.50 -9.46
CA TYR A 34 9.62 -12.06 -10.46
C TYR A 34 9.20 -11.60 -11.86
N CYS A 35 10.15 -11.11 -12.64
CA CYS A 35 9.93 -10.64 -13.99
C CYS A 35 10.13 -11.75 -15.00
N GLU A 36 9.05 -12.27 -15.55
CA GLU A 36 9.07 -13.27 -16.63
C GLU A 36 9.25 -12.60 -17.99
N THR A 37 8.54 -11.47 -18.23
CA THR A 37 8.63 -10.72 -19.47
C THR A 37 9.00 -9.28 -19.15
N GLU A 38 10.07 -8.81 -19.80
CA GLU A 38 10.67 -7.52 -19.61
C GLU A 38 9.68 -6.36 -19.78
N CYS A 39 9.86 -5.30 -18.97
CA CYS A 39 8.94 -4.17 -18.92
C CYS A 39 9.71 -2.86 -18.78
N VAL A 40 10.48 -2.51 -19.82
CA VAL A 40 11.41 -1.38 -19.82
C VAL A 40 10.75 0.00 -19.79
N ASP A 41 9.47 0.08 -20.12
CA ASP A 41 8.69 1.33 -20.17
C ASP A 41 7.85 1.58 -18.90
N THR A 42 7.98 0.71 -17.90
CA THR A 42 7.21 0.78 -16.66
C THR A 42 8.14 0.83 -15.47
N VAL A 43 7.96 1.85 -14.64
CA VAL A 43 8.73 2.05 -13.42
C VAL A 43 7.93 1.61 -12.21
N LEU A 44 8.49 0.74 -11.38
CA LEU A 44 8.05 0.51 -10.01
C LEU A 44 8.82 1.45 -9.10
N SER A 45 8.11 2.35 -8.43
CA SER A 45 8.68 3.21 -7.40
C SER A 45 8.34 2.64 -6.03
N ILE A 46 9.32 2.59 -5.14
CA ILE A 46 9.18 2.08 -3.77
C ILE A 46 9.64 3.20 -2.85
N VAL A 47 8.90 3.45 -1.77
CA VAL A 47 9.27 4.42 -0.75
C VAL A 47 9.48 3.73 0.59
N ASP A 48 10.58 4.05 1.28
CA ASP A 48 10.88 3.59 2.64
C ASP A 48 10.15 4.49 3.65
N GLN A 49 9.01 3.99 4.14
CA GLN A 49 8.17 4.66 5.12
C GLN A 49 8.80 4.70 6.52
N CYS A 50 9.70 3.74 6.80
CA CYS A 50 10.44 3.73 8.04
C CYS A 50 11.50 4.83 8.06
N ALA A 51 12.33 4.93 7.01
CA ALA A 51 13.32 6.00 6.91
C ALA A 51 12.67 7.39 6.93
N ALA A 52 11.53 7.54 6.24
CA ALA A 52 10.77 8.79 6.24
C ALA A 52 10.32 9.20 7.65
N PHE A 53 9.86 8.25 8.47
CA PHE A 53 9.47 8.51 9.86
C PHE A 53 10.68 8.77 10.75
N GLN A 54 11.73 7.96 10.63
CA GLN A 54 12.91 8.05 11.50
C GLN A 54 13.66 9.39 11.38
N GLU A 55 13.60 10.02 10.21
CA GLU A 55 14.28 11.30 9.97
C GLU A 55 13.56 12.52 10.58
N LEU A 56 12.31 12.36 11.00
CA LEU A 56 11.58 13.46 11.62
C LEU A 56 12.18 13.90 12.95
N SER A 57 11.97 15.17 13.30
CA SER A 57 12.20 15.66 14.66
C SER A 57 11.31 14.95 15.68
N GLU A 58 11.68 14.96 16.95
CA GLU A 58 10.86 14.32 17.99
C GLU A 58 9.47 14.96 18.14
N ASP A 59 9.36 16.27 17.91
CA ASP A 59 8.06 16.95 17.92
C ASP A 59 7.16 16.51 16.76
N GLU A 60 7.72 16.35 15.55
CA GLU A 60 6.98 15.81 14.41
C GLU A 60 6.58 14.36 14.64
N LYS A 61 7.49 13.52 15.15
CA LYS A 61 7.17 12.13 15.52
C LYS A 61 6.05 12.06 16.54
N LYS A 62 6.12 12.92 17.58
CA LYS A 62 5.06 13.02 18.59
C LYS A 62 3.73 13.41 17.97
N TYR A 63 3.73 14.40 17.06
CA TYR A 63 2.54 14.79 16.32
C TYR A 63 1.95 13.61 15.53
N TYR A 64 2.74 12.94 14.70
CA TYR A 64 2.22 11.84 13.87
C TYR A 64 1.81 10.60 14.69
N ARG A 65 2.45 10.32 15.83
CA ARG A 65 2.00 9.28 16.78
C ARG A 65 0.63 9.60 17.41
N SER A 66 0.25 10.86 17.47
CA SER A 66 -1.06 11.29 18.01
C SER A 66 -2.21 11.17 17.00
N ILE A 67 -1.93 10.72 15.78
CA ILE A 67 -2.90 10.65 14.70
C ILE A 67 -3.33 9.20 14.46
N ASP A 68 -4.63 9.00 14.40
CA ASP A 68 -5.28 7.83 13.86
C ASP A 68 -5.84 8.12 12.48
N ILE A 69 -5.86 7.14 11.61
CA ILE A 69 -6.38 7.24 10.25
C ILE A 69 -7.55 6.29 10.04
N ASN A 70 -8.43 6.66 9.14
CA ASN A 70 -9.47 5.79 8.62
C ASN A 70 -9.15 5.45 7.16
N LEU A 71 -9.15 4.15 6.87
CA LEU A 71 -8.97 3.63 5.52
C LEU A 71 -10.32 3.20 4.96
N ASN A 72 -10.69 3.70 3.79
CA ASN A 72 -11.98 3.40 3.18
C ASN A 72 -11.84 3.20 1.67
N MET A 73 -12.26 2.04 1.18
CA MET A 73 -12.30 1.74 -0.26
C MET A 73 -13.34 2.56 -1.02
N GLU A 74 -14.30 3.15 -0.33
CA GLU A 74 -15.30 4.06 -0.89
C GLU A 74 -14.85 5.53 -0.85
N GLY A 75 -13.68 5.81 -0.30
CA GLY A 75 -13.09 7.14 -0.32
C GLY A 75 -12.87 7.66 -1.76
N PRO A 76 -12.85 8.98 -1.96
CA PRO A 76 -12.76 9.57 -3.31
C PRO A 76 -11.57 9.04 -4.13
N ARG A 77 -10.40 8.89 -3.50
CA ARG A 77 -9.20 8.38 -4.18
C ARG A 77 -9.32 6.92 -4.57
N ALA A 78 -9.85 6.09 -3.66
CA ALA A 78 -10.07 4.68 -3.93
C ALA A 78 -11.11 4.47 -5.03
N ARG A 79 -12.15 5.32 -5.09
CA ARG A 79 -13.16 5.29 -6.16
C ARG A 79 -12.56 5.62 -7.52
N ILE A 80 -11.77 6.68 -7.64
CA ILE A 80 -11.06 7.02 -8.88
C ILE A 80 -10.24 5.82 -9.32
N TRP A 81 -9.47 5.24 -8.41
CA TRP A 81 -8.63 4.09 -8.71
C TRP A 81 -9.43 2.86 -9.16
N ARG A 82 -10.59 2.61 -8.54
CA ARG A 82 -11.47 1.50 -8.87
C ARG A 82 -12.22 1.72 -10.19
N ASP A 83 -12.74 2.92 -10.39
CA ASP A 83 -13.68 3.24 -11.46
C ASP A 83 -12.98 3.52 -12.79
N ASP A 84 -11.76 4.06 -12.76
CA ASP A 84 -10.93 4.40 -13.92
C ASP A 84 -10.27 3.20 -14.62
N GLY A 85 -10.77 1.98 -14.37
CA GLY A 85 -10.31 0.79 -15.09
C GLY A 85 -8.96 0.25 -14.64
N VAL A 86 -8.51 0.56 -13.42
CA VAL A 86 -7.29 0.02 -12.83
C VAL A 86 -7.32 -1.50 -12.79
N TYR A 87 -8.47 -2.08 -12.46
CA TYR A 87 -8.63 -3.54 -12.53
C TYR A 87 -8.91 -3.99 -13.96
N SER A 88 -8.24 -5.05 -14.38
CA SER A 88 -8.47 -5.65 -15.69
C SER A 88 -9.91 -6.19 -15.81
N LYS A 89 -10.45 -6.22 -17.03
CA LYS A 89 -11.78 -6.79 -17.28
C LYS A 89 -11.86 -8.26 -16.84
N ALA A 90 -10.78 -9.01 -17.04
CA ALA A 90 -10.70 -10.40 -16.62
C ALA A 90 -10.79 -10.56 -15.11
N TYR A 91 -10.14 -9.69 -14.34
CA TYR A 91 -10.22 -9.69 -12.88
C TYR A 91 -11.63 -9.32 -12.41
N LYS A 92 -12.24 -8.31 -13.01
CA LYS A 92 -13.61 -7.90 -12.67
C LYS A 92 -14.62 -9.03 -12.87
N SER A 93 -14.45 -9.84 -13.90
CA SER A 93 -15.36 -10.97 -14.18
C SER A 93 -15.15 -12.17 -13.24
N GLN A 94 -13.93 -12.40 -12.76
CA GLN A 94 -13.61 -13.52 -11.85
C GLN A 94 -13.77 -13.14 -10.36
N GLY A 95 -13.61 -11.88 -10.04
CA GLY A 95 -13.47 -11.41 -8.67
C GLY A 95 -14.65 -10.60 -8.13
N GLU A 96 -15.78 -10.52 -8.83
CA GLU A 96 -16.92 -9.72 -8.36
C GLU A 96 -17.42 -10.14 -6.97
N ALA A 97 -17.42 -11.44 -6.69
CA ALA A 97 -17.80 -11.96 -5.38
C ALA A 97 -16.74 -11.63 -4.31
N ASP A 98 -15.45 -11.87 -4.61
CA ASP A 98 -14.36 -11.57 -3.68
C ASP A 98 -14.18 -10.07 -3.46
N PHE A 99 -14.43 -9.27 -4.49
CA PHE A 99 -14.39 -7.82 -4.43
C PHE A 99 -15.52 -7.25 -3.57
N LYS A 100 -16.75 -7.77 -3.72
CA LYS A 100 -17.90 -7.41 -2.89
C LYS A 100 -17.68 -7.80 -1.42
N THR A 101 -17.19 -9.01 -1.16
CA THR A 101 -16.86 -9.48 0.18
C THR A 101 -15.77 -8.60 0.82
N GLY A 102 -14.77 -8.21 0.04
CA GLY A 102 -13.75 -7.27 0.49
C GLY A 102 -14.32 -5.89 0.82
N GLN A 103 -15.24 -5.36 0.01
CA GLN A 103 -15.91 -4.08 0.24
C GLN A 103 -16.81 -4.13 1.48
N GLU A 104 -17.59 -5.18 1.65
CA GLU A 104 -18.45 -5.38 2.83
C GLU A 104 -17.60 -5.37 4.10
N HIS A 105 -16.47 -6.06 4.09
CA HIS A 105 -15.54 -6.10 5.22
C HIS A 105 -14.96 -4.72 5.57
N TYR A 106 -14.71 -3.86 4.57
CA TYR A 106 -14.25 -2.48 4.77
C TYR A 106 -15.37 -1.52 5.17
N GLN A 107 -16.62 -1.80 4.81
CA GLN A 107 -17.76 -0.97 5.19
C GLN A 107 -18.21 -1.21 6.62
N GLU A 108 -18.06 -2.44 7.14
CA GLU A 108 -18.49 -2.81 8.48
C GLU A 108 -17.55 -2.32 9.59
N THR A 109 -16.29 -2.05 9.25
CA THR A 109 -15.33 -1.54 10.22
C THR A 109 -15.00 -0.08 9.93
N ILE A 110 -15.53 0.83 10.76
CA ILE A 110 -14.94 2.18 10.94
C ILE A 110 -13.60 1.93 11.64
N ASP A 111 -12.65 1.48 10.87
CA ASP A 111 -11.39 0.97 11.36
C ASP A 111 -10.44 2.15 11.53
N ARG A 112 -10.41 2.70 12.73
CA ARG A 112 -9.39 3.67 13.11
C ARG A 112 -8.10 2.94 13.41
N ARG A 113 -7.04 3.31 12.72
CA ARG A 113 -5.72 2.72 12.90
C ARG A 113 -4.71 3.79 13.20
N PRO A 114 -3.70 3.51 14.03
CA PRO A 114 -2.58 4.43 14.17
C PRO A 114 -1.92 4.73 12.81
N LEU A 115 -1.64 6.01 12.55
CA LEU A 115 -0.84 6.41 11.39
C LEU A 115 0.60 5.90 11.49
N VAL A 116 1.12 5.79 12.71
CA VAL A 116 2.46 5.26 13.00
C VAL A 116 2.33 3.91 13.68
N ALA A 117 2.92 2.90 13.08
CA ALA A 117 2.95 1.53 13.61
C ALA A 117 4.37 1.09 13.96
N LYS A 118 4.50 -0.03 14.67
CA LYS A 118 5.77 -0.67 14.95
C LYS A 118 5.92 -1.95 14.12
N HIS A 119 7.05 -2.10 13.50
CA HIS A 119 7.34 -3.32 12.75
C HIS A 119 7.48 -4.52 13.69
N PRO A 120 6.77 -5.63 13.42
CA PRO A 120 6.63 -6.75 14.36
C PRO A 120 7.94 -7.49 14.67
N VAL A 121 8.92 -7.38 13.77
CA VAL A 121 10.22 -8.06 13.93
C VAL A 121 11.30 -7.13 14.44
N THR A 122 11.40 -5.92 13.82
CA THR A 122 12.48 -4.98 14.11
C THR A 122 12.16 -4.01 15.25
N GLY A 123 10.87 -3.86 15.60
CA GLY A 123 10.38 -2.87 16.56
C GLY A 123 10.50 -1.42 16.08
N LYS A 124 11.00 -1.18 14.87
CA LYS A 124 11.12 0.16 14.31
C LYS A 124 9.75 0.74 14.01
N GLU A 125 9.57 2.02 14.33
CA GLU A 125 8.38 2.75 13.96
C GLU A 125 8.44 3.20 12.51
N TYR A 126 7.29 3.16 11.84
CA TYR A 126 7.14 3.51 10.45
C TYR A 126 5.77 4.16 10.19
N PHE A 127 5.67 4.95 9.13
CA PHE A 127 4.39 5.43 8.66
C PHE A 127 3.56 4.32 8.02
N TYR A 128 2.25 4.38 8.24
CA TYR A 128 1.30 3.43 7.65
C TYR A 128 0.13 4.17 6.96
N PRO A 129 0.40 5.05 5.98
CA PRO A 129 -0.64 5.93 5.45
C PRO A 129 -1.62 5.24 4.51
N MET A 130 -1.23 4.20 3.78
CA MET A 130 -2.05 3.56 2.73
C MET A 130 -2.78 4.60 1.87
N PHE A 131 -2.04 5.50 1.25
CA PHE A 131 -2.53 6.73 0.62
C PHE A 131 -3.76 6.57 -0.26
N ILE A 132 -3.83 5.47 -1.01
CA ILE A 132 -4.97 5.20 -1.88
C ILE A 132 -6.29 5.02 -1.13
N TYR A 133 -6.25 4.49 0.09
CA TYR A 133 -7.41 4.23 0.93
C TYR A 133 -7.60 5.26 2.04
N LEU A 134 -6.62 6.14 2.23
CA LEU A 134 -6.66 7.15 3.29
C LEU A 134 -7.82 8.12 3.06
N TYR A 135 -8.81 8.05 3.95
CA TYR A 135 -10.08 8.76 3.80
C TYR A 135 -10.25 9.89 4.80
N LYS A 136 -9.90 9.65 6.06
CA LYS A 136 -10.00 10.61 7.16
C LYS A 136 -8.85 10.42 8.13
N ALA A 137 -8.60 11.44 8.93
CA ALA A 137 -7.63 11.40 10.03
C ALA A 137 -8.22 12.03 11.29
N TYR A 138 -7.76 11.56 12.45
CA TYR A 138 -8.28 11.94 13.75
C TYR A 138 -7.14 12.08 14.75
N TYR A 139 -7.30 12.95 15.71
CA TYR A 139 -6.49 12.90 16.92
C TYR A 139 -6.88 11.72 17.80
N LYS A 140 -6.02 11.32 18.74
CA LYS A 140 -6.28 10.19 19.65
C LYS A 140 -7.53 10.39 20.55
N ASP A 141 -7.93 11.62 20.81
CA ASP A 141 -9.16 11.96 21.51
C ASP A 141 -10.43 11.75 20.68
N GLY A 142 -10.27 11.44 19.39
CA GLY A 142 -11.36 11.20 18.47
C GLY A 142 -11.78 12.42 17.65
N THR A 143 -11.18 13.58 17.86
CA THR A 143 -11.44 14.79 17.08
C THR A 143 -10.97 14.58 15.64
N GLU A 144 -11.83 14.80 14.67
CA GLU A 144 -11.49 14.71 13.24
C GLU A 144 -10.58 15.90 12.83
N ILE A 145 -9.60 15.64 11.99
CA ILE A 145 -8.76 16.69 11.41
C ILE A 145 -9.59 17.42 10.34
N GLU A 146 -9.98 18.67 10.63
CA GLU A 146 -10.88 19.46 9.80
C GLU A 146 -10.36 19.67 8.37
N ASN A 147 -9.08 20.06 8.22
CA ASN A 147 -8.47 20.27 6.90
C ASN A 147 -7.73 19.01 6.45
N PHE A 148 -8.50 17.95 6.17
CA PHE A 148 -7.93 16.65 5.77
C PHE A 148 -7.06 16.75 4.51
N GLN A 149 -7.40 17.60 3.54
CA GLN A 149 -6.59 17.72 2.32
C GLN A 149 -5.19 18.27 2.62
N GLU A 150 -5.08 19.30 3.45
CA GLU A 150 -3.79 19.86 3.86
C GLU A 150 -2.96 18.83 4.64
N PHE A 151 -3.61 18.11 5.56
CA PHE A 151 -2.97 17.02 6.30
C PHE A 151 -2.43 15.95 5.33
N TYR A 152 -3.26 15.52 4.37
CA TYR A 152 -2.87 14.53 3.36
C TYR A 152 -1.68 15.00 2.55
N ASP A 153 -1.71 16.21 2.02
CA ASP A 153 -0.65 16.76 1.17
C ASP A 153 0.66 16.90 1.94
N LYS A 154 0.59 17.34 3.19
CA LYS A 154 1.75 17.40 4.08
C LYS A 154 2.33 16.01 4.34
N LEU A 155 1.49 15.04 4.71
CA LEU A 155 1.93 13.66 4.94
C LEU A 155 2.53 13.05 3.68
N TYR A 156 1.87 13.24 2.53
CA TYR A 156 2.35 12.77 1.24
C TYR A 156 3.74 13.35 0.93
N SER A 157 3.92 14.66 1.09
CA SER A 157 5.20 15.33 0.86
C SER A 157 6.32 14.85 1.79
N VAL A 158 5.99 14.48 3.02
CA VAL A 158 6.95 13.95 3.99
C VAL A 158 7.38 12.54 3.62
N VAL A 159 6.43 11.67 3.33
CA VAL A 159 6.69 10.25 3.06
C VAL A 159 7.36 10.06 1.70
N THR A 160 6.93 10.80 0.67
CA THR A 160 7.37 10.59 -0.71
C THR A 160 8.54 11.48 -1.13
N ARG A 161 9.43 11.87 -0.21
CA ARG A 161 10.67 12.56 -0.56
C ARG A 161 11.58 11.66 -1.41
N SER A 162 12.17 12.20 -2.46
CA SER A 162 12.99 11.46 -3.41
C SER A 162 14.12 10.66 -2.78
N LYS A 163 14.71 11.16 -1.69
CA LYS A 163 15.79 10.47 -0.96
C LYS A 163 15.37 9.16 -0.28
N PHE A 164 14.07 8.93 -0.07
CA PHE A 164 13.52 7.68 0.46
C PHE A 164 13.00 6.76 -0.63
N MET A 165 13.10 7.18 -1.90
CA MET A 165 12.57 6.43 -3.03
C MET A 165 13.63 5.59 -3.70
N PHE A 166 13.21 4.41 -4.09
CA PHE A 166 13.92 3.53 -5.01
C PHE A 166 13.04 3.33 -6.25
N HIS A 167 13.64 3.44 -7.44
CA HIS A 167 12.95 3.23 -8.71
C HIS A 167 13.54 2.02 -9.40
N HIS A 168 12.68 1.10 -9.82
CA HIS A 168 13.08 -0.12 -10.50
C HIS A 168 12.35 -0.28 -11.83
N VAL A 169 13.12 -0.60 -12.86
CA VAL A 169 12.62 -1.01 -14.19
C VAL A 169 12.94 -2.48 -14.33
N PHE A 170 11.93 -3.31 -14.37
CA PHE A 170 12.09 -4.75 -14.41
C PHE A 170 12.68 -5.24 -15.71
N ARG A 171 13.74 -6.02 -15.62
CA ARG A 171 14.31 -6.84 -16.70
C ARG A 171 13.94 -8.31 -16.47
N LYS A 172 13.89 -9.08 -17.54
CA LYS A 172 13.64 -10.53 -17.46
C LYS A 172 14.63 -11.18 -16.49
N GLY A 173 14.09 -11.96 -15.54
CA GLY A 173 14.86 -12.64 -14.51
C GLY A 173 15.03 -11.83 -13.20
N ASP A 174 14.66 -10.56 -13.18
CA ASP A 174 14.70 -9.79 -11.93
C ASP A 174 13.75 -10.38 -10.90
N LEU A 175 14.23 -10.46 -9.67
CA LEU A 175 13.46 -10.85 -8.50
C LEU A 175 13.58 -9.77 -7.43
N LEU A 176 12.49 -9.13 -7.11
CA LEU A 176 12.40 -8.05 -6.13
C LEU A 176 11.55 -8.49 -4.93
N PHE A 177 12.10 -8.35 -3.74
CA PHE A 177 11.35 -8.54 -2.49
C PHE A 177 11.09 -7.20 -1.80
N MET A 178 9.88 -7.04 -1.27
CA MET A 178 9.46 -5.84 -0.57
C MET A 178 8.80 -6.21 0.75
N ASP A 179 9.21 -5.55 1.83
CA ASP A 179 8.47 -5.55 3.08
C ASP A 179 7.24 -4.64 2.94
N GLN A 180 6.06 -5.19 3.10
CA GLN A 180 4.79 -4.48 2.89
C GLN A 180 4.41 -3.55 4.04
N LEU A 181 5.05 -3.71 5.19
CA LEU A 181 4.84 -2.82 6.34
C LEU A 181 5.75 -1.59 6.23
N LEU A 182 7.04 -1.80 5.96
CA LEU A 182 8.02 -0.73 5.92
C LEU A 182 7.99 0.09 4.64
N THR A 183 7.37 -0.43 3.57
CA THR A 183 7.38 0.22 2.25
C THR A 183 5.99 0.36 1.65
N SER A 184 5.81 1.40 0.88
CA SER A 184 4.73 1.50 -0.12
C SER A 184 5.34 1.53 -1.51
N HIS A 185 4.55 1.09 -2.48
CA HIS A 185 4.99 1.12 -3.87
C HIS A 185 3.90 1.68 -4.78
N ARG A 186 4.34 2.23 -5.90
CA ARG A 186 3.47 2.66 -7.01
C ARG A 186 4.07 2.22 -8.33
N ARG A 187 3.23 2.07 -9.33
CA ARG A 187 3.64 1.69 -10.68
C ARG A 187 3.17 2.75 -11.67
N SER A 188 4.08 3.23 -12.51
CA SER A 188 3.69 4.06 -13.65
C SER A 188 2.76 3.29 -14.61
N ALA A 189 2.08 4.03 -15.48
CA ALA A 189 1.25 3.40 -16.52
C ALA A 189 2.07 2.40 -17.35
N VAL A 190 1.45 1.30 -17.74
CA VAL A 190 2.06 0.25 -18.57
C VAL A 190 1.73 0.54 -20.03
N LYS A 191 2.75 0.74 -20.85
CA LYS A 191 2.61 0.91 -22.30
C LYS A 191 2.66 -0.42 -23.04
N ASN A 192 3.55 -1.32 -22.60
CA ASN A 192 3.65 -2.66 -23.16
C ASN A 192 2.76 -3.64 -22.39
N THR A 193 1.71 -4.14 -23.03
CA THR A 193 0.73 -5.07 -22.43
C THR A 193 1.22 -6.51 -22.34
N GLU A 194 2.35 -6.86 -22.94
CA GLU A 194 2.96 -8.20 -22.85
C GLU A 194 3.74 -8.41 -21.55
N ARG A 195 3.82 -7.39 -20.71
CA ARG A 195 4.45 -7.46 -19.40
C ARG A 195 3.88 -8.59 -18.55
N GLN A 196 4.76 -9.43 -18.01
CA GLN A 196 4.38 -10.47 -17.07
C GLN A 196 5.28 -10.45 -15.84
N LEU A 197 4.66 -10.19 -14.68
CA LEU A 197 5.27 -10.34 -13.38
C LEU A 197 4.52 -11.42 -12.59
N TRP A 198 5.27 -12.37 -12.04
CA TRP A 198 4.75 -13.30 -11.05
C TRP A 198 4.85 -12.66 -9.66
N ARG A 199 3.75 -12.70 -8.93
CA ARG A 199 3.71 -12.20 -7.55
C ARG A 199 3.61 -13.39 -6.60
N THR A 200 4.43 -13.38 -5.58
CA THR A 200 4.30 -14.26 -4.43
C THR A 200 4.21 -13.42 -3.15
N ALA A 201 3.53 -13.94 -2.16
CA ALA A 201 3.40 -13.30 -0.86
C ALA A 201 3.81 -14.28 0.24
N PHE A 202 4.47 -13.77 1.25
CA PHE A 202 5.02 -14.57 2.35
C PHE A 202 4.49 -14.06 3.67
N ASP A 203 4.02 -14.99 4.48
CA ASP A 203 3.83 -14.78 5.91
C ASP A 203 5.03 -15.39 6.65
N TYR A 204 5.92 -14.55 7.13
CA TYR A 204 7.06 -15.00 7.92
C TYR A 204 6.82 -14.96 9.44
N SER A 205 5.60 -14.64 9.87
CA SER A 205 5.25 -14.56 11.29
C SER A 205 5.49 -15.85 12.06
N GLN A 206 5.38 -16.99 11.37
CA GLN A 206 5.61 -18.33 11.92
C GLN A 206 7.08 -18.71 12.03
N THR A 207 7.96 -18.01 11.33
CA THR A 207 9.39 -18.38 11.19
C THR A 207 10.34 -17.46 11.95
N VAL A 208 9.80 -16.34 12.45
CA VAL A 208 10.60 -15.32 13.14
C VAL A 208 10.40 -15.46 14.66
N ASN A 209 11.48 -15.73 15.38
CA ASN A 209 11.47 -15.64 16.83
C ASN A 209 11.21 -14.18 17.25
N ASN A 210 10.36 -13.97 18.26
CA ASN A 210 9.96 -12.65 18.76
C ASN A 210 9.05 -11.84 17.81
N TYR A 211 8.28 -12.51 16.97
CA TYR A 211 7.25 -11.84 16.20
C TYR A 211 6.15 -11.27 17.12
N THR A 212 5.97 -9.98 17.09
CA THR A 212 4.87 -9.30 17.78
C THR A 212 3.82 -8.90 16.72
N PRO A 213 2.61 -9.48 16.74
CA PRO A 213 1.57 -9.12 15.77
C PRO A 213 1.34 -7.62 15.74
N VAL A 214 1.15 -7.06 14.55
CA VAL A 214 0.66 -5.69 14.42
C VAL A 214 -0.80 -5.71 14.84
N VAL A 215 -1.07 -5.20 16.02
CA VAL A 215 -2.43 -5.07 16.54
C VAL A 215 -2.92 -3.68 16.17
N PHE A 216 -3.91 -3.61 15.32
CA PHE A 216 -4.68 -2.40 15.06
C PHE A 216 -5.84 -2.40 16.05
N THR A 217 -5.66 -1.76 17.20
CA THR A 217 -6.71 -1.57 18.22
C THR A 217 -7.39 -0.24 18.05
#